data_898d083533109debc019d06ba9125bda
#
_entry.id   898d083533109debc019d06ba9125bda
#
_cell.length_a   1.000
_cell.length_b   1.000
_cell.length_c   1.000
_cell.angle_alpha   90.00
_cell.angle_beta   90.00
_cell.angle_gamma   90.00
#
_symmetry.space_group_name_H-M   'P 1'
#
loop_
_entity.id
_entity.type
_entity.pdbx_description
1 polymer ?
#
loop_
_entity_poly.entity_id
_entity_poly.type
_entity_poly.pdbx_seq_one_letter_code
_entity_poly.pdbx_strand_id
1 'polypeptide(L)'
;YYRHTEDVIERIFDVNDNGYSVFKPMNLGYTNAYGIEFNGSIEYNKWLKTTGSFNFFQSETEGEYEPIDGGRTQEFYAKSYSWRTRLTNNLKMFNNKLEGQVTFDYRGPSESPQGKNLSSYGIDLSLSKDIFKNKKGTVSLTVRDLTKSRVRRYERGGKPGDNYFTAGEYSWRRTQEFRLSLQYRINQNKRRGGQRGNFDSSEFQGGSGIFGN
;
A
#
# COMPACT_ATOMS: atom_id res chain seq x y z
N TYR A 1 17.51 -7.56 4.34
CA TYR A 1 16.85 -8.00 5.58
C TYR A 1 16.37 -9.45 5.48
N TYR A 2 16.21 -10.04 6.64
CA TYR A 2 15.52 -11.30 6.84
C TYR A 2 14.43 -11.10 7.89
N ARG A 3 13.27 -11.69 7.70
CA ARG A 3 12.16 -11.70 8.68
C ARG A 3 11.56 -13.09 8.76
N HIS A 4 11.51 -13.62 9.97
CA HIS A 4 10.76 -14.82 10.32
C HIS A 4 9.50 -14.41 11.08
N THR A 5 8.36 -14.98 10.74
CA THR A 5 7.08 -14.72 11.41
C THR A 5 6.42 -16.07 11.68
N GLU A 6 6.16 -16.36 12.92
CA GLU A 6 5.40 -17.53 13.37
C GLU A 6 3.92 -17.16 13.50
N ASP A 7 3.07 -18.17 13.55
CA ASP A 7 1.62 -18.03 13.75
C ASP A 7 0.95 -17.08 12.74
N VAL A 8 1.30 -17.24 11.47
CA VAL A 8 0.77 -16.39 10.41
C VAL A 8 -0.71 -16.67 10.21
N ILE A 9 -1.54 -15.64 10.33
CA ILE A 9 -2.97 -15.75 10.09
C ILE A 9 -3.25 -15.48 8.61
N GLU A 10 -3.73 -16.50 7.92
CA GLU A 10 -4.17 -16.42 6.53
C GLU A 10 -5.65 -16.73 6.39
N ARG A 11 -6.27 -16.17 5.37
CA ARG A 11 -7.65 -16.48 5.02
C ARG A 11 -7.68 -17.65 4.06
N ILE A 12 -8.16 -18.79 4.52
CA ILE A 12 -8.36 -19.97 3.70
C ILE A 12 -9.76 -19.92 3.10
N PHE A 13 -9.79 -20.11 1.79
CA PHE A 13 -11.02 -20.31 1.03
C PHE A 13 -11.32 -21.81 0.97
N ASP A 14 -12.52 -22.17 1.36
CA ASP A 14 -13.02 -23.54 1.28
C ASP A 14 -14.45 -23.57 0.77
N VAL A 15 -14.88 -24.68 0.21
CA VAL A 15 -16.26 -24.87 -0.24
C VAL A 15 -16.85 -26.01 0.58
N ASN A 16 -17.93 -25.72 1.30
CA ASN A 16 -18.61 -26.73 2.10
C ASN A 16 -19.41 -27.71 1.20
N ASP A 17 -19.89 -28.81 1.79
CA ASP A 17 -20.66 -29.88 1.09
C ASP A 17 -21.93 -29.36 0.40
N ASN A 18 -22.46 -28.21 0.82
CA ASN A 18 -23.62 -27.56 0.21
C ASN A 18 -23.26 -26.60 -0.94
N GLY A 19 -21.97 -26.53 -1.34
CA GLY A 19 -21.48 -25.67 -2.41
C GLY A 19 -21.30 -24.19 -2.02
N TYR A 20 -21.37 -23.85 -0.74
CA TYR A 20 -21.12 -22.49 -0.29
C TYR A 20 -19.64 -22.23 -0.07
N SER A 21 -19.18 -21.10 -0.59
CA SER A 21 -17.81 -20.61 -0.37
C SER A 21 -17.68 -20.00 1.02
N VAL A 22 -16.72 -20.46 1.79
CA VAL A 22 -16.43 -19.99 3.14
C VAL A 22 -15.00 -19.45 3.20
N PHE A 23 -14.82 -18.27 3.77
CA PHE A 23 -13.52 -17.71 4.08
C PHE A 23 -13.30 -17.76 5.59
N LYS A 24 -12.34 -18.55 6.02
CA LYS A 24 -12.00 -18.69 7.43
C LYS A 24 -10.57 -18.20 7.67
N PRO A 25 -10.33 -17.29 8.62
CA PRO A 25 -8.99 -16.99 9.06
C PRO A 25 -8.46 -18.18 9.85
N MET A 26 -7.29 -18.66 9.48
CA MET A 26 -6.63 -19.78 10.11
C MET A 26 -5.20 -19.40 10.44
N ASN A 27 -4.71 -19.90 11.56
CA ASN A 27 -3.32 -19.78 11.95
C ASN A 27 -2.53 -20.85 11.21
N LEU A 28 -1.64 -20.41 10.32
CA LEU A 28 -0.90 -21.28 9.43
C LEU A 28 0.59 -21.14 9.73
N GLY A 29 1.22 -22.12 10.32
CA GLY A 29 2.66 -22.28 10.42
C GLY A 29 3.49 -20.99 10.47
N TYR A 30 4.42 -20.83 9.54
CA TYR A 30 5.37 -19.70 9.55
C TYR A 30 5.63 -19.13 8.15
N THR A 31 6.15 -17.91 8.12
CA THR A 31 6.63 -17.23 6.90
C THR A 31 8.05 -16.74 7.09
N ASN A 32 8.92 -17.10 6.15
CA ASN A 32 10.26 -16.54 6.00
C ASN A 32 10.27 -15.53 4.85
N ALA A 33 10.78 -14.33 5.08
CA ALA A 33 10.92 -13.32 4.06
C ALA A 33 12.36 -12.79 3.99
N TYR A 34 12.89 -12.75 2.78
CA TYR A 34 14.22 -12.22 2.46
C TYR A 34 14.07 -11.08 1.48
N GLY A 35 14.70 -9.94 1.73
CA GLY A 35 14.53 -8.83 0.85
C GLY A 35 15.62 -7.79 0.89
N ILE A 36 15.57 -6.92 -0.12
CA ILE A 36 16.43 -5.77 -0.26
C ILE A 36 15.54 -4.53 -0.33
N GLU A 37 15.87 -3.54 0.46
CA GLU A 37 15.16 -2.27 0.50
C GLU A 37 16.12 -1.11 0.19
N PHE A 38 15.72 -0.25 -0.72
CA PHE A 38 16.41 0.97 -1.07
C PHE A 38 15.50 2.16 -0.81
N ASN A 39 16.02 3.12 -0.06
CA ASN A 39 15.37 4.39 0.18
C ASN A 39 16.32 5.51 -0.23
N GLY A 40 15.83 6.47 -0.99
CA GLY A 40 16.67 7.55 -1.47
C GLY A 40 15.91 8.84 -1.75
N SER A 41 16.65 9.94 -1.75
CA SER A 41 16.14 11.25 -2.10
C SER A 41 17.17 11.99 -2.93
N ILE A 42 16.72 12.52 -4.07
CA ILE A 42 17.55 13.28 -5.00
C ILE A 42 16.91 14.65 -5.19
N GLU A 43 17.69 15.68 -4.98
CA GLU A 43 17.31 17.06 -5.27
C GLU A 43 18.03 17.49 -6.57
N TYR A 44 17.29 17.43 -7.69
CA TYR A 44 17.88 17.73 -9.02
C TYR A 44 18.19 19.23 -9.15
N ASN A 45 17.35 20.04 -8.53
CA ASN A 45 17.48 21.49 -8.53
C ASN A 45 16.54 22.11 -7.47
N LYS A 46 16.52 23.44 -7.39
CA LYS A 46 15.73 24.18 -6.39
C LYS A 46 14.21 23.98 -6.52
N TRP A 47 13.73 23.47 -7.65
CA TRP A 47 12.30 23.32 -7.91
C TRP A 47 11.82 21.86 -7.97
N LEU A 48 12.74 20.87 -8.09
CA LEU A 48 12.38 19.43 -8.20
C LEU A 48 13.19 18.59 -7.22
N LYS A 49 12.47 17.89 -6.36
CA LYS A 49 13.00 16.87 -5.46
C LYS A 49 12.21 15.58 -5.63
N THR A 50 12.90 14.48 -5.86
CA THR A 50 12.33 13.14 -5.89
C THR A 50 12.76 12.35 -4.67
N THR A 51 11.80 11.71 -4.02
CA THR A 51 12.04 10.73 -2.96
C THR A 51 11.49 9.39 -3.43
N GLY A 52 12.27 8.35 -3.29
CA GLY A 52 11.89 7.02 -3.74
C GLY A 52 12.17 5.96 -2.70
N SER A 53 11.33 4.93 -2.69
CA SER A 53 11.58 3.66 -2.02
C SER A 53 11.34 2.51 -3.00
N PHE A 54 12.19 1.51 -2.91
CA PHE A 54 12.06 0.26 -3.65
C PHE A 54 12.34 -0.88 -2.68
N ASN A 55 11.44 -1.85 -2.66
CA ASN A 55 11.58 -3.05 -1.86
C ASN A 55 11.33 -4.26 -2.77
N PHE A 56 12.29 -5.17 -2.84
CA PHE A 56 12.16 -6.46 -3.49
C PHE A 56 12.35 -7.54 -2.45
N PHE A 57 11.44 -8.51 -2.41
CA PHE A 57 11.52 -9.59 -1.44
C PHE A 57 10.97 -10.92 -2.00
N GLN A 58 11.50 -11.99 -1.47
CA GLN A 58 10.97 -13.33 -1.57
C GLN A 58 10.33 -13.67 -0.22
N SER A 59 9.16 -14.27 -0.24
CA SER A 59 8.52 -14.86 0.94
C SER A 59 8.22 -16.33 0.69
N GLU A 60 8.43 -17.16 1.70
CA GLU A 60 8.10 -18.57 1.73
C GLU A 60 7.19 -18.79 2.93
N THR A 61 5.97 -19.27 2.69
CA THR A 61 4.98 -19.57 3.73
C THR A 61 4.70 -21.06 3.72
N GLU A 62 4.84 -21.66 4.88
CA GLU A 62 4.62 -23.09 5.09
C GLU A 62 3.70 -23.29 6.30
N GLY A 63 2.87 -24.30 6.21
CA GLY A 63 1.99 -24.67 7.32
C GLY A 63 0.99 -25.74 6.97
N GLU A 64 0.08 -25.97 7.90
CA GLU A 64 -0.95 -26.96 7.81
C GLU A 64 -2.30 -26.35 8.17
N TYR A 65 -3.36 -26.85 7.57
CA TYR A 65 -4.71 -26.47 7.96
C TYR A 65 -5.67 -27.67 7.91
N GLU A 66 -6.68 -27.63 8.76
CA GLU A 66 -7.78 -28.58 8.74
C GLU A 66 -8.92 -28.00 7.90
N PRO A 67 -9.37 -28.71 6.84
CA PRO A 67 -10.54 -28.34 6.06
C PRO A 67 -11.80 -28.23 6.92
N ILE A 68 -12.74 -27.38 6.51
CA ILE A 68 -13.98 -27.11 7.25
C ILE A 68 -14.89 -28.35 7.34
N ASP A 69 -14.81 -29.23 6.38
CA ASP A 69 -15.55 -30.49 6.30
C ASP A 69 -14.99 -31.60 7.20
N GLY A 70 -13.96 -31.33 8.01
CA GLY A 70 -13.32 -32.34 8.87
C GLY A 70 -12.44 -33.32 8.10
N GLY A 71 -12.02 -32.96 6.90
CA GLY A 71 -11.08 -33.76 6.10
C GLY A 71 -9.68 -33.83 6.74
N ARG A 72 -8.80 -34.58 6.07
CA ARG A 72 -7.41 -34.71 6.54
C ARG A 72 -6.71 -33.36 6.51
N THR A 73 -5.88 -33.09 7.52
CA THR A 73 -4.94 -31.95 7.55
C THR A 73 -4.20 -31.85 6.22
N GLN A 74 -4.18 -30.67 5.64
CA GLN A 74 -3.52 -30.38 4.37
C GLN A 74 -2.30 -29.48 4.63
N GLU A 75 -1.16 -29.92 4.12
CA GLU A 75 0.05 -29.10 4.08
C GLU A 75 -0.05 -28.12 2.90
N PHE A 76 0.49 -26.95 3.09
CA PHE A 76 0.64 -25.99 2.01
C PHE A 76 2.02 -25.36 2.05
N TYR A 77 2.48 -24.98 0.86
CA TYR A 77 3.70 -24.25 0.63
C TYR A 77 3.43 -23.18 -0.43
N ALA A 78 3.81 -21.96 -0.12
CA ALA A 78 3.73 -20.87 -1.08
C ALA A 78 5.05 -20.08 -1.10
N LYS A 79 5.62 -19.98 -2.28
CA LYS A 79 6.83 -19.16 -2.53
C LYS A 79 6.46 -18.01 -3.45
N SER A 80 6.71 -16.81 -2.99
CA SER A 80 6.33 -15.59 -3.68
C SER A 80 7.52 -14.64 -3.84
N TYR A 81 7.65 -14.09 -5.04
CA TYR A 81 8.52 -12.95 -5.32
C TYR A 81 7.65 -11.72 -5.53
N SER A 82 7.95 -10.65 -4.82
CA SER A 82 7.19 -9.42 -4.96
C SER A 82 8.09 -8.20 -4.81
N TRP A 83 7.62 -7.06 -5.36
CA TRP A 83 8.30 -5.79 -5.19
C TRP A 83 7.31 -4.67 -5.00
N ARG A 84 7.76 -3.65 -4.32
CA ARG A 84 7.00 -2.42 -4.09
C ARG A 84 7.88 -1.23 -4.41
N THR A 85 7.27 -0.26 -5.06
CA THR A 85 7.94 1.00 -5.39
C THR A 85 7.03 2.15 -5.05
N ARG A 86 7.60 3.16 -4.40
CA ARG A 86 6.95 4.44 -4.21
C ARG A 86 7.89 5.54 -4.67
N LEU A 87 7.41 6.41 -5.55
CA LEU A 87 8.12 7.59 -6.02
C LEU A 87 7.28 8.82 -5.72
N THR A 88 7.88 9.79 -5.06
CA THR A 88 7.26 11.07 -4.73
C THR A 88 8.09 12.19 -5.33
N ASN A 89 7.49 12.93 -6.26
CA ASN A 89 8.08 14.10 -6.87
C ASN A 89 7.47 15.36 -6.25
N ASN A 90 8.29 16.18 -5.63
CA ASN A 90 7.90 17.46 -5.09
C ASN A 90 8.39 18.57 -6.02
N LEU A 91 7.47 19.41 -6.45
CA LEU A 91 7.68 20.47 -7.42
C LEU A 91 7.37 21.83 -6.77
N LYS A 92 8.29 22.77 -6.93
CA LYS A 92 8.10 24.18 -6.54
C LYS A 92 7.98 25.01 -7.81
N MET A 93 6.81 25.57 -8.03
CA MET A 93 6.47 26.29 -9.26
C MET A 93 6.26 27.77 -8.96
N PHE A 94 6.40 28.61 -10.01
CA PHE A 94 6.13 30.05 -9.95
C PHE A 94 6.86 30.76 -8.79
N ASN A 95 8.17 30.58 -8.67
CA ASN A 95 9.00 31.13 -7.59
C ASN A 95 8.49 30.74 -6.19
N ASN A 96 8.19 29.46 -5.99
CA ASN A 96 7.67 28.89 -4.74
C ASN A 96 6.28 29.41 -4.33
N LYS A 97 5.49 29.92 -5.27
CA LYS A 97 4.11 30.34 -5.00
C LYS A 97 3.12 29.18 -5.10
N LEU A 98 3.47 28.11 -5.80
CA LEU A 98 2.67 26.91 -5.95
C LEU A 98 3.58 25.71 -5.71
N GLU A 99 3.16 24.82 -4.83
CA GLU A 99 3.83 23.53 -4.57
C GLU A 99 2.98 22.41 -5.13
N GLY A 100 3.61 21.52 -5.88
CA GLY A 100 2.99 20.32 -6.44
C GLY A 100 3.66 19.08 -5.88
N GLN A 101 2.89 18.02 -5.72
CA GLN A 101 3.40 16.70 -5.37
C GLN A 101 2.70 15.66 -6.23
N VAL A 102 3.48 14.80 -6.87
CA VAL A 102 3.00 13.64 -7.59
C VAL A 102 3.58 12.40 -6.93
N THR A 103 2.71 11.51 -6.47
CA THR A 103 3.13 10.24 -5.87
C THR A 103 2.66 9.09 -6.76
N PHE A 104 3.60 8.23 -7.13
CA PHE A 104 3.36 6.97 -7.82
C PHE A 104 3.63 5.83 -6.85
N ASP A 105 2.66 4.94 -6.68
CA ASP A 105 2.77 3.70 -5.91
C ASP A 105 2.61 2.52 -6.86
N TYR A 106 3.49 1.55 -6.79
CA TYR A 106 3.36 0.27 -7.48
C TYR A 106 3.56 -0.87 -6.49
N ARG A 107 2.73 -1.88 -6.61
CA ARG A 107 2.87 -3.16 -5.92
C ARG A 107 2.91 -4.27 -6.96
N GLY A 108 3.96 -5.05 -6.97
CA GLY A 108 4.11 -6.24 -7.79
C GLY A 108 3.14 -7.35 -7.38
N PRO A 109 3.02 -8.39 -8.20
CA PRO A 109 2.22 -9.56 -7.86
C PRO A 109 2.78 -10.25 -6.61
N SER A 110 1.94 -11.04 -5.94
CA SER A 110 2.36 -11.89 -4.83
C SER A 110 1.53 -13.16 -4.80
N GLU A 111 2.17 -14.26 -4.48
CA GLU A 111 1.51 -15.55 -4.32
C GLU A 111 1.12 -15.76 -2.86
N SER A 112 0.07 -16.53 -2.66
CA SER A 112 -0.44 -16.98 -1.38
C SER A 112 -0.76 -18.47 -1.48
N PRO A 113 -0.97 -19.18 -0.36
CA PRO A 113 -1.22 -20.64 -0.39
C PRO A 113 -2.31 -21.08 -1.35
N GLN A 114 -3.32 -20.26 -1.58
CA GLN A 114 -4.46 -20.61 -2.44
C GLN A 114 -4.65 -19.66 -3.63
N GLY A 115 -3.57 -19.04 -4.13
CA GLY A 115 -3.68 -18.23 -5.32
C GLY A 115 -2.72 -17.06 -5.34
N LYS A 116 -3.05 -16.04 -6.10
CA LYS A 116 -2.17 -14.86 -6.28
C LYS A 116 -2.92 -13.55 -6.25
N ASN A 117 -2.25 -12.53 -5.79
CA ASN A 117 -2.65 -11.15 -5.98
C ASN A 117 -1.91 -10.61 -7.20
N LEU A 118 -2.64 -9.98 -8.10
CA LEU A 118 -2.05 -9.36 -9.27
C LEU A 118 -1.47 -7.99 -8.92
N SER A 119 -0.65 -7.46 -9.81
CA SER A 119 -0.05 -6.14 -9.63
C SER A 119 -1.09 -5.03 -9.56
N SER A 120 -0.78 -3.99 -8.81
CA SER A 120 -1.60 -2.79 -8.72
C SER A 120 -0.74 -1.53 -8.65
N TYR A 121 -1.25 -0.42 -9.16
CA TYR A 121 -0.58 0.87 -9.06
C TYR A 121 -1.57 1.99 -8.82
N GLY A 122 -1.07 3.14 -8.43
CA GLY A 122 -1.87 4.33 -8.25
C GLY A 122 -1.05 5.59 -8.37
N ILE A 123 -1.68 6.67 -8.81
CA ILE A 123 -1.08 7.99 -8.94
C ILE A 123 -1.92 8.98 -8.14
N ASP A 124 -1.27 9.68 -7.21
CA ASP A 124 -1.87 10.75 -6.44
C ASP A 124 -1.24 12.09 -6.82
N LEU A 125 -2.06 13.13 -6.89
CA LEU A 125 -1.64 14.50 -7.17
C LEU A 125 -2.06 15.39 -6.01
N SER A 126 -1.15 16.26 -5.55
CA SER A 126 -1.47 17.31 -4.60
C SER A 126 -0.91 18.64 -5.09
N LEU A 127 -1.71 19.66 -5.01
CA LEU A 127 -1.32 21.04 -5.30
C LEU A 127 -1.62 21.90 -4.08
N SER A 128 -0.67 22.71 -3.65
CA SER A 128 -0.86 23.63 -2.54
C SER A 128 -0.33 25.01 -2.85
N LYS A 129 -1.04 26.01 -2.35
CA LYS A 129 -0.70 27.42 -2.53
C LYS A 129 -0.87 28.17 -1.24
N ASP A 130 0.17 28.90 -0.86
CA ASP A 130 0.09 29.85 0.23
C ASP A 130 -0.75 31.05 -0.19
N ILE A 131 -1.72 31.39 0.63
CA ILE A 131 -2.60 32.55 0.48
C ILE A 131 -2.45 33.48 1.68
N PHE A 132 -2.92 34.72 1.53
CA PHE A 132 -2.78 35.81 2.47
C PHE A 132 -1.34 36.31 2.69
N LYS A 133 -1.23 37.57 3.17
CA LYS A 133 0.05 38.14 3.55
C LYS A 133 0.71 37.31 4.65
N ASN A 134 2.02 37.17 4.58
CA ASN A 134 2.83 36.39 5.52
C ASN A 134 2.52 34.87 5.54
N LYS A 135 1.97 34.32 4.46
CA LYS A 135 1.67 32.88 4.34
C LYS A 135 0.80 32.35 5.48
N LYS A 136 -0.14 33.16 5.96
CA LYS A 136 -1.03 32.78 7.06
C LYS A 136 -2.07 31.74 6.68
N GLY A 137 -2.35 31.57 5.40
CA GLY A 137 -3.26 30.55 4.90
C GLY A 137 -2.62 29.68 3.84
N THR A 138 -3.03 28.44 3.76
CA THR A 138 -2.67 27.50 2.69
C THR A 138 -3.93 26.83 2.18
N VAL A 139 -4.12 26.86 0.87
CA VAL A 139 -5.16 26.07 0.17
C VAL A 139 -4.47 24.89 -0.49
N SER A 140 -5.03 23.71 -0.31
CA SER A 140 -4.51 22.48 -0.93
C SER A 140 -5.63 21.72 -1.61
N LEU A 141 -5.36 21.28 -2.84
CA LEU A 141 -6.20 20.36 -3.60
C LEU A 141 -5.44 19.03 -3.74
N THR A 142 -6.05 17.96 -3.29
CA THR A 142 -5.48 16.61 -3.42
C THR A 142 -6.44 15.74 -4.22
N VAL A 143 -5.91 15.06 -5.23
CA VAL A 143 -6.62 14.06 -6.03
C VAL A 143 -5.93 12.73 -5.79
N ARG A 144 -6.63 11.79 -5.18
CA ARG A 144 -6.13 10.42 -5.00
C ARG A 144 -6.62 9.54 -6.12
N ASP A 145 -5.74 8.64 -6.55
CA ASP A 145 -5.99 7.72 -7.64
C ASP A 145 -6.45 8.43 -8.93
N LEU A 146 -5.63 9.39 -9.37
CA LEU A 146 -5.89 10.24 -10.55
C LEU A 146 -6.30 9.44 -11.80
N THR A 147 -5.74 8.24 -11.95
CA THR A 147 -5.94 7.38 -13.12
C THR A 147 -6.99 6.30 -12.92
N LYS A 148 -7.63 6.19 -11.73
CA LYS A 148 -8.55 5.10 -11.35
C LYS A 148 -7.94 3.70 -11.49
N SER A 149 -6.65 3.59 -11.24
CA SER A 149 -5.86 2.37 -11.45
C SER A 149 -5.58 1.59 -10.17
N ARG A 150 -5.93 2.14 -9.00
CA ARG A 150 -5.71 1.50 -7.71
C ARG A 150 -6.74 0.42 -7.44
N VAL A 151 -6.70 -0.60 -8.26
CA VAL A 151 -7.59 -1.76 -8.19
C VAL A 151 -6.78 -2.96 -7.75
N ARG A 152 -7.28 -3.71 -6.78
CA ARG A 152 -6.72 -5.00 -6.40
C ARG A 152 -7.43 -6.09 -7.19
N ARG A 153 -6.64 -6.85 -7.92
CA ARG A 153 -7.09 -8.04 -8.63
C ARG A 153 -6.47 -9.24 -7.97
N TYR A 154 -7.24 -10.29 -7.85
CA TYR A 154 -6.79 -11.54 -7.27
C TYR A 154 -7.34 -12.74 -8.05
N GLU A 155 -6.61 -13.82 -7.98
CA GLU A 155 -7.02 -15.14 -8.45
C GLU A 155 -6.91 -16.08 -7.26
N ARG A 156 -7.92 -16.92 -7.06
CA ARG A 156 -7.95 -17.94 -6.02
C ARG A 156 -8.31 -19.25 -6.65
N GLY A 157 -7.53 -20.30 -6.32
CA GLY A 157 -7.85 -21.68 -6.67
C GLY A 157 -8.52 -22.38 -5.50
N GLY A 158 -9.19 -23.49 -5.78
CA GLY A 158 -9.63 -24.45 -4.78
C GLY A 158 -8.48 -25.27 -4.19
N LYS A 159 -8.79 -26.36 -3.53
CA LYS A 159 -7.81 -27.35 -3.04
C LYS A 159 -6.96 -27.87 -4.19
N PRO A 160 -5.71 -28.30 -3.95
CA PRO A 160 -4.95 -29.02 -4.96
C PRO A 160 -5.75 -30.20 -5.50
N GLY A 161 -6.05 -30.20 -6.82
CA GLY A 161 -6.90 -31.18 -7.48
C GLY A 161 -8.34 -30.75 -7.75
N ASP A 162 -8.80 -29.65 -7.19
CA ASP A 162 -10.09 -29.05 -7.50
C ASP A 162 -10.02 -28.19 -8.75
N ASN A 163 -11.04 -28.29 -9.59
CA ASN A 163 -11.15 -27.51 -10.81
C ASN A 163 -11.81 -26.14 -10.59
N TYR A 164 -11.87 -25.67 -9.36
CA TYR A 164 -12.46 -24.38 -9.19
C TYR A 164 -11.42 -23.26 -9.16
N PHE A 165 -11.72 -22.25 -9.95
CA PHE A 165 -10.96 -21.03 -10.06
C PHE A 165 -11.89 -19.85 -9.84
N THR A 166 -11.52 -18.99 -8.94
CA THR A 166 -12.22 -17.73 -8.70
C THR A 166 -11.29 -16.57 -8.97
N ALA A 167 -11.63 -15.74 -9.92
CA ALA A 167 -10.96 -14.46 -10.14
C ALA A 167 -11.86 -13.32 -9.69
N GLY A 168 -11.28 -12.33 -9.06
CA GLY A 168 -12.01 -11.17 -8.60
C GLY A 168 -11.23 -9.89 -8.72
N GLU A 169 -11.98 -8.83 -8.84
CA GLU A 169 -11.46 -7.48 -8.82
C GLU A 169 -12.10 -6.74 -7.64
N TYR A 170 -11.25 -6.15 -6.82
CA TYR A 170 -11.69 -5.43 -5.65
C TYR A 170 -11.04 -4.07 -5.60
N SER A 171 -11.86 -3.03 -5.59
CA SER A 171 -11.44 -1.66 -5.35
C SER A 171 -11.96 -1.21 -3.99
N TRP A 172 -11.04 -0.90 -3.10
CA TRP A 172 -11.36 -0.38 -1.77
C TRP A 172 -12.08 0.97 -1.84
N ARG A 173 -11.82 1.73 -2.91
CA ARG A 173 -12.50 2.97 -3.24
C ARG A 173 -12.82 2.95 -4.73
N ARG A 174 -14.08 2.84 -5.05
CA ARG A 174 -14.56 2.78 -6.43
C ARG A 174 -14.41 4.08 -7.21
N THR A 175 -14.10 5.17 -6.53
CA THR A 175 -14.04 6.51 -7.11
C THR A 175 -12.76 7.23 -6.71
N GLN A 176 -12.31 8.11 -7.58
CA GLN A 176 -11.28 9.10 -7.26
C GLN A 176 -11.75 9.94 -6.06
N GLU A 177 -10.82 10.28 -5.19
CA GLU A 177 -11.10 11.16 -4.06
C GLU A 177 -10.51 12.55 -4.36
N PHE A 178 -11.38 13.55 -4.32
CA PHE A 178 -10.99 14.95 -4.41
C PHE A 178 -11.12 15.58 -3.02
N ARG A 179 -10.05 16.15 -2.53
CA ARG A 179 -10.04 16.82 -1.24
C ARG A 179 -9.55 18.24 -1.39
N LEU A 180 -10.38 19.19 -1.01
CA LEU A 180 -10.01 20.59 -0.86
C LEU A 180 -9.80 20.90 0.63
N SER A 181 -8.65 21.44 0.98
CA SER A 181 -8.32 21.81 2.35
C SER A 181 -7.93 23.29 2.41
N LEU A 182 -8.43 23.98 3.43
CA LEU A 182 -8.04 25.33 3.79
C LEU A 182 -7.46 25.30 5.20
N GLN A 183 -6.21 25.69 5.33
CA GLN A 183 -5.52 25.83 6.61
C GLN A 183 -5.24 27.30 6.88
N TYR A 184 -5.62 27.80 8.06
CA TYR A 184 -5.32 29.15 8.51
C TYR A 184 -4.54 29.14 9.82
N ARG A 185 -3.44 29.91 9.89
CA ARG A 185 -2.56 29.97 11.05
C ARG A 185 -2.84 31.26 11.83
N ILE A 186 -3.43 31.13 13.01
CA ILE A 186 -3.86 32.28 13.83
C ILE A 186 -2.68 32.89 14.58
N ASN A 187 -1.85 32.10 15.22
CA ASN A 187 -0.69 32.57 16.00
C ASN A 187 0.60 31.95 15.50
N GLN A 188 1.33 32.68 14.66
CA GLN A 188 2.71 32.31 14.34
C GLN A 188 3.65 33.07 15.27
N ASN A 189 4.08 32.49 16.37
CA ASN A 189 5.31 32.88 17.00
C ASN A 189 6.43 32.70 15.99
N LYS A 190 7.12 33.72 15.58
CA LYS A 190 8.36 33.64 14.80
C LYS A 190 9.35 32.79 15.60
N ARG A 191 9.36 31.46 15.36
CA ARG A 191 10.49 30.65 15.79
C ARG A 191 11.71 31.16 15.02
N ARG A 192 12.59 31.86 15.72
CA ARG A 192 13.93 32.21 15.25
C ARG A 192 14.59 30.90 14.76
N GLY A 193 14.93 30.88 13.47
CA GLY A 193 15.91 29.96 12.85
C GLY A 193 15.88 28.53 13.31
N GLY A 194 14.84 27.78 12.99
CA GLY A 194 14.85 26.31 13.05
C GLY A 194 14.54 25.77 11.65
N GLN A 195 15.33 24.84 11.19
CA GLN A 195 15.19 24.12 9.94
C GLN A 195 13.72 23.89 9.58
N ARG A 196 13.35 24.22 8.35
CA ARG A 196 12.07 23.83 7.75
C ARG A 196 11.94 22.33 7.93
N GLY A 197 11.11 21.93 8.88
CA GLY A 197 10.75 20.53 9.05
C GLY A 197 10.24 20.02 7.72
N ASN A 198 10.84 18.95 7.23
CA ASN A 198 10.25 18.13 6.22
C ASN A 198 8.78 17.92 6.58
N PHE A 199 7.91 18.04 5.62
CA PHE A 199 6.55 17.56 5.72
C PHE A 199 6.68 16.08 6.04
N ASP A 200 6.48 15.70 7.30
CA ASP A 200 6.67 14.34 7.74
C ASP A 200 5.56 13.52 7.13
N SER A 201 5.93 12.70 6.15
CA SER A 201 5.03 11.75 5.52
C SER A 201 4.56 10.66 6.50
N SER A 202 5.06 10.65 7.74
CA SER A 202 4.68 9.69 8.77
C SER A 202 3.26 9.91 9.31
N GLU A 203 2.73 11.13 9.30
CA GLU A 203 1.32 11.36 9.70
C GLU A 203 0.30 10.79 8.71
N PHE A 204 0.72 10.42 7.50
CA PHE A 204 -0.14 9.77 6.53
C PHE A 204 -0.11 8.24 6.61
N GLN A 205 0.76 7.66 7.44
CA GLN A 205 0.80 6.21 7.71
C GLN A 205 -0.20 5.74 8.77
N GLY A 206 -0.84 6.65 9.50
CA GLY A 206 -1.78 6.33 10.58
C GLY A 206 -3.13 5.73 10.17
N GLY A 207 -3.32 5.29 8.93
CA GLY A 207 -4.59 4.75 8.44
C GLY A 207 -4.58 3.29 7.94
N SER A 208 -3.44 2.60 7.98
CA SER A 208 -3.36 1.22 7.46
C SER A 208 -3.12 0.15 8.51
N GLY A 209 -3.22 0.50 9.79
CA GLY A 209 -2.90 -0.38 10.90
C GLY A 209 -4.06 -1.14 11.55
N ILE A 210 -5.28 -1.08 11.01
CA ILE A 210 -6.40 -1.86 11.55
C ILE A 210 -7.12 -2.50 10.35
N PHE A 211 -6.78 -3.69 10.06
CA PHE A 211 -7.27 -4.77 9.21
C PHE A 211 -6.13 -5.32 8.34
N GLY A 212 -5.09 -5.80 9.02
CA GLY A 212 -4.27 -6.86 8.49
C GLY A 212 -5.00 -8.16 8.80
N ASN A 213 -5.54 -8.76 7.82
CA ASN A 213 -5.66 -10.22 7.62
C ASN A 213 -6.41 -10.43 6.34
#